data_a2a66558fd8d92f8e314145050a36fa6
#
_entry.id   a2a66558fd8d92f8e314145050a36fa6
#
_cell.length_a   1.000
_cell.length_b   1.000
_cell.length_c   1.000
_cell.angle_alpha   90.00
_cell.angle_beta   90.00
_cell.angle_gamma   90.00
#
_symmetry.space_group_name_H-M   'P 1'
#
loop_
_entity.id
_entity.type
_entity.pdbx_description
1 polymer ?
#
loop_
_entity_poly.entity_id
_entity_poly.type
_entity_poly.pdbx_seq_one_letter_code
_entity_poly.pdbx_strand_id
1 'polypeptide(L)'
;MLQKTYITLLFLLVAGGSAFAQKSDRDYLRSGNKLYNDSLFVKAEVDYRKALEVNPKSTDAMFNLGNSLLMQQKAKEAMEQFESASKVEKEKDKLAQIYHNMGVILQASKQYPQCIEAYKESLRNNPKDNETRY
;
A
#
# COMPACT_ATOMS: atom_id res chain seq x y z
N MET A 1 -20.23 42.04 -32.13
CA MET A 1 -19.88 42.39 -30.73
C MET A 1 -20.58 41.46 -29.72
N LEU A 2 -21.85 41.13 -29.91
CA LEU A 2 -22.58 40.24 -28.97
C LEU A 2 -22.07 38.79 -28.98
N GLN A 3 -21.59 38.26 -30.10
CA GLN A 3 -21.04 36.90 -30.18
C GLN A 3 -19.71 36.70 -29.42
N LYS A 4 -18.88 37.74 -29.31
CA LYS A 4 -17.59 37.66 -28.57
C LYS A 4 -17.79 37.62 -27.07
N THR A 5 -18.85 38.24 -26.55
CA THR A 5 -19.19 38.22 -25.13
C THR A 5 -19.75 36.86 -24.69
N TYR A 6 -20.48 36.17 -25.54
CA TYR A 6 -20.99 34.83 -25.22
C TYR A 6 -19.89 33.76 -25.19
N ILE A 7 -18.88 33.87 -26.07
CA ILE A 7 -17.75 32.95 -26.10
C ILE A 7 -16.89 33.09 -24.82
N THR A 8 -16.66 34.34 -24.35
CA THR A 8 -15.92 34.58 -23.10
C THR A 8 -16.69 34.08 -21.86
N LEU A 9 -18.02 34.20 -21.86
CA LEU A 9 -18.82 33.64 -20.78
C LEU A 9 -18.85 32.10 -20.76
N LEU A 10 -18.84 31.47 -21.93
CA LEU A 10 -18.78 30.02 -22.07
C LEU A 10 -17.43 29.46 -21.60
N PHE A 11 -16.32 30.17 -21.89
CA PHE A 11 -14.99 29.79 -21.39
C PHE A 11 -14.84 29.92 -19.88
N LEU A 12 -15.48 30.90 -19.26
CA LEU A 12 -15.50 31.06 -17.80
C LEU A 12 -16.32 29.98 -17.08
N LEU A 13 -17.36 29.47 -17.73
CA LEU A 13 -18.16 28.37 -17.19
C LEU A 13 -17.46 27.01 -17.24
N VAL A 14 -16.57 26.80 -18.21
CA VAL A 14 -15.76 25.58 -18.31
C VAL A 14 -14.58 25.59 -17.35
N ALA A 15 -14.05 26.78 -17.00
CA ALA A 15 -12.95 26.91 -16.02
C ALA A 15 -13.41 26.82 -14.55
N GLY A 16 -14.72 26.94 -14.29
CA GLY A 16 -15.28 26.87 -12.95
C GLY A 16 -15.68 25.46 -12.46
N GLY A 17 -15.51 24.46 -13.31
CA GLY A 17 -16.08 23.11 -13.09
C GLY A 17 -15.16 22.05 -12.48
N SER A 18 -13.93 22.38 -12.09
CA SER A 18 -12.98 21.33 -11.65
C SER A 18 -12.21 21.67 -10.38
N ALA A 19 -12.89 22.26 -9.40
CA ALA A 19 -12.30 22.44 -8.08
C ALA A 19 -12.75 21.35 -7.08
N PHE A 20 -12.95 20.12 -7.55
CA PHE A 20 -12.99 18.97 -6.63
C PHE A 20 -11.54 18.53 -6.43
N ALA A 21 -10.96 18.88 -5.26
CA ALA A 21 -9.66 18.36 -4.86
C ALA A 21 -9.73 16.83 -4.87
N GLN A 22 -8.92 16.18 -5.72
CA GLN A 22 -8.76 14.73 -5.65
C GLN A 22 -8.18 14.37 -4.29
N LYS A 23 -8.67 13.27 -3.69
CA LYS A 23 -8.07 12.72 -2.48
C LYS A 23 -6.63 12.34 -2.76
N SER A 24 -5.74 12.67 -1.83
CA SER A 24 -4.34 12.26 -1.88
C SER A 24 -4.20 10.76 -1.54
N ASP A 25 -3.05 10.18 -1.87
CA ASP A 25 -2.72 8.83 -1.43
C ASP A 25 -2.75 8.70 0.09
N ARG A 26 -2.34 9.74 0.82
CA ARG A 26 -2.41 9.77 2.29
C ARG A 26 -3.84 9.74 2.82
N ASP A 27 -4.77 10.38 2.15
CA ASP A 27 -6.18 10.34 2.55
C ASP A 27 -6.75 8.93 2.40
N TYR A 28 -6.43 8.25 1.31
CA TYR A 28 -6.81 6.86 1.10
C TYR A 28 -6.13 5.91 2.09
N LEU A 29 -4.85 6.13 2.40
CA LEU A 29 -4.13 5.37 3.41
C LEU A 29 -4.78 5.51 4.79
N ARG A 30 -5.11 6.73 5.19
CA ARG A 30 -5.75 7.00 6.48
C ARG A 30 -7.12 6.33 6.56
N SER A 31 -7.93 6.44 5.51
CA SER A 31 -9.22 5.77 5.43
C SER A 31 -9.08 4.24 5.45
N GLY A 32 -8.16 3.71 4.69
CA GLY A 32 -7.84 2.27 4.67
C GLY A 32 -7.40 1.75 6.03
N ASN A 33 -6.53 2.49 6.72
CA ASN A 33 -6.07 2.12 8.06
C ASN A 33 -7.21 2.09 9.08
N LYS A 34 -8.14 3.03 9.02
CA LYS A 34 -9.33 3.03 9.87
C LYS A 34 -10.19 1.80 9.61
N LEU A 35 -10.44 1.49 8.35
CA LEU A 35 -11.20 0.30 7.95
C LEU A 35 -10.49 -0.99 8.38
N TYR A 36 -9.18 -1.05 8.24
CA TYR A 36 -8.37 -2.19 8.71
C TYR A 36 -8.51 -2.38 10.22
N ASN A 37 -8.41 -1.31 10.99
CA ASN A 37 -8.55 -1.35 12.45
C ASN A 37 -9.97 -1.78 12.88
N ASP A 38 -10.96 -1.49 12.08
CA ASP A 38 -12.34 -1.95 12.27
C ASP A 38 -12.59 -3.38 11.73
N SER A 39 -11.53 -4.08 11.33
CA SER A 39 -11.56 -5.43 10.74
C SER A 39 -12.37 -5.52 9.44
N LEU A 40 -12.51 -4.40 8.72
CA LEU A 40 -13.17 -4.32 7.42
C LEU A 40 -12.13 -4.45 6.31
N PHE A 41 -11.52 -5.63 6.19
CA PHE A 41 -10.35 -5.85 5.36
C PHE A 41 -10.60 -5.71 3.87
N VAL A 42 -11.75 -6.12 3.38
CA VAL A 42 -12.14 -5.97 1.96
C VAL A 42 -12.29 -4.49 1.60
N LYS A 43 -12.90 -3.70 2.47
CA LYS A 43 -13.03 -2.25 2.28
C LYS A 43 -11.69 -1.53 2.40
N ALA A 44 -10.86 -1.96 3.35
CA ALA A 44 -9.50 -1.43 3.49
C ALA A 44 -8.67 -1.69 2.23
N GLU A 45 -8.75 -2.89 1.66
CA GLU A 45 -8.11 -3.24 0.39
C GLU A 45 -8.46 -2.24 -0.71
N VAL A 46 -9.73 -1.90 -0.86
CA VAL A 46 -10.19 -0.94 -1.88
C VAL A 46 -9.49 0.42 -1.71
N ASP A 47 -9.43 0.92 -0.49
CA ASP A 47 -8.81 2.22 -0.20
C ASP A 47 -7.29 2.18 -0.44
N TYR A 48 -6.61 1.10 -0.05
CA TYR A 48 -5.17 0.95 -0.33
C TYR A 48 -4.88 0.86 -1.82
N ARG A 49 -5.73 0.20 -2.60
CA ARG A 49 -5.60 0.16 -4.07
C ARG A 49 -5.81 1.55 -4.68
N LYS A 50 -6.74 2.35 -4.16
CA LYS A 50 -6.92 3.75 -4.57
C LYS A 50 -5.70 4.60 -4.23
N ALA A 51 -5.08 4.38 -3.07
CA ALA A 51 -3.81 5.04 -2.73
C ALA A 51 -2.71 4.73 -3.74
N LEU A 52 -2.62 3.48 -4.22
CA LEU A 52 -1.65 3.06 -5.24
C LEU A 52 -1.97 3.61 -6.63
N GLU A 53 -3.23 3.86 -6.95
CA GLU A 53 -3.59 4.56 -8.19
C GLU A 53 -3.06 5.99 -8.20
N VAL A 54 -3.12 6.68 -7.06
CA VAL A 54 -2.59 8.04 -6.89
C VAL A 54 -1.07 8.05 -6.81
N ASN A 55 -0.48 7.15 -6.04
CA ASN A 55 0.96 7.00 -5.86
C ASN A 55 1.39 5.53 -5.99
N PRO A 56 1.75 5.09 -7.22
CA PRO A 56 2.14 3.70 -7.45
C PRO A 56 3.39 3.22 -6.70
N LYS A 57 4.17 4.15 -6.13
CA LYS A 57 5.39 3.86 -5.36
C LYS A 57 5.18 3.94 -3.85
N SER A 58 3.96 4.10 -3.38
CA SER A 58 3.67 4.12 -1.95
C SER A 58 3.93 2.75 -1.31
N THR A 59 5.05 2.62 -0.65
CA THR A 59 5.39 1.38 0.07
C THR A 59 4.48 1.14 1.26
N ASP A 60 4.01 2.20 1.91
CA ASP A 60 3.01 2.09 2.98
C ASP A 60 1.70 1.50 2.46
N ALA A 61 1.25 1.92 1.29
CA ALA A 61 0.05 1.37 0.67
C ALA A 61 0.23 -0.10 0.25
N MET A 62 1.37 -0.45 -0.34
CA MET A 62 1.70 -1.84 -0.69
C MET A 62 1.73 -2.74 0.55
N PHE A 63 2.40 -2.30 1.60
CA PHE A 63 2.53 -3.04 2.85
C PHE A 63 1.17 -3.26 3.51
N ASN A 64 0.38 -2.20 3.65
CA ASN A 64 -0.93 -2.27 4.27
C ASN A 64 -1.93 -3.06 3.42
N LEU A 65 -1.84 -2.96 2.09
CA LEU A 65 -2.59 -3.80 1.17
C LEU A 65 -2.23 -5.29 1.36
N GLY A 66 -0.94 -5.60 1.46
CA GLY A 66 -0.46 -6.94 1.75
C GLY A 66 -1.06 -7.49 3.04
N ASN A 67 -1.05 -6.69 4.10
CA ASN A 67 -1.66 -7.08 5.38
C ASN A 67 -3.17 -7.32 5.27
N SER A 68 -3.90 -6.47 4.54
CA SER A 68 -5.34 -6.66 4.31
C SER A 68 -5.63 -7.95 3.53
N LEU A 69 -4.79 -8.26 2.56
CA LEU A 69 -4.90 -9.49 1.77
C LEU A 69 -4.61 -10.74 2.62
N LEU A 70 -3.62 -10.67 3.52
CA LEU A 70 -3.34 -11.75 4.48
C LEU A 70 -4.55 -12.03 5.38
N MET A 71 -5.18 -10.98 5.89
CA MET A 71 -6.36 -11.13 6.74
C MET A 71 -7.56 -11.72 5.98
N GLN A 72 -7.56 -11.66 4.66
CA GLN A 72 -8.54 -12.31 3.79
C GLN A 72 -8.09 -13.71 3.33
N GLN A 73 -6.98 -14.21 3.84
CA GLN A 73 -6.37 -15.50 3.42
C GLN A 73 -5.94 -15.53 1.94
N LYS A 74 -5.59 -14.38 1.39
CA LYS A 74 -5.08 -14.22 0.02
C LYS A 74 -3.55 -14.10 0.04
N ALA A 75 -2.89 -15.15 0.50
CA ALA A 75 -1.44 -15.15 0.76
C ALA A 75 -0.60 -14.87 -0.49
N LYS A 76 -0.98 -15.42 -1.64
CA LYS A 76 -0.25 -15.22 -2.91
C LYS A 76 -0.29 -13.75 -3.34
N GLU A 77 -1.47 -13.12 -3.32
CA GLU A 77 -1.61 -11.70 -3.65
C GLU A 77 -0.88 -10.82 -2.64
N ALA A 78 -0.94 -11.18 -1.35
CA ALA A 78 -0.19 -10.47 -0.30
C ALA A 78 1.32 -10.52 -0.56
N MET A 79 1.86 -11.67 -0.91
CA MET A 79 3.27 -11.85 -1.25
C MET A 79 3.68 -10.92 -2.39
N GLU A 80 2.89 -10.82 -3.46
CA GLU A 80 3.15 -9.92 -4.58
C GLU A 80 3.29 -8.46 -4.12
N GLN A 81 2.44 -8.01 -3.19
CA GLN A 81 2.52 -6.66 -2.63
C GLN A 81 3.77 -6.45 -1.77
N PHE A 82 4.12 -7.42 -0.93
CA PHE A 82 5.34 -7.34 -0.12
C PHE A 82 6.60 -7.37 -0.97
N GLU A 83 6.65 -8.20 -2.00
CA GLU A 83 7.77 -8.21 -2.96
C GLU A 83 7.92 -6.86 -3.66
N SER A 84 6.83 -6.26 -4.11
CA SER A 84 6.83 -4.94 -4.73
C SER A 84 7.34 -3.88 -3.74
N ALA A 85 6.87 -3.91 -2.50
CA ALA A 85 7.31 -2.98 -1.46
C ALA A 85 8.81 -3.14 -1.16
N SER A 86 9.32 -4.36 -1.11
CA SER A 86 10.73 -4.63 -0.82
C SER A 86 11.69 -4.04 -1.85
N LYS A 87 11.24 -3.89 -3.10
CA LYS A 87 12.04 -3.31 -4.18
C LYS A 87 12.12 -1.79 -4.14
N VAL A 88 11.16 -1.13 -3.51
CA VAL A 88 11.03 0.34 -3.48
C VAL A 88 11.44 0.91 -2.13
N GLU A 89 11.16 0.20 -1.03
CA GLU A 89 11.40 0.67 0.34
C GLU A 89 12.91 0.81 0.61
N LYS A 90 13.29 1.91 1.25
CA LYS A 90 14.68 2.21 1.61
C LYS A 90 14.91 2.28 3.12
N GLU A 91 13.87 2.53 3.90
CA GLU A 91 13.99 2.55 5.36
C GLU A 91 14.16 1.12 5.89
N LYS A 92 15.24 0.92 6.66
CA LYS A 92 15.64 -0.41 7.15
C LYS A 92 14.58 -1.05 8.04
N ASP A 93 13.97 -0.29 8.94
CA ASP A 93 12.95 -0.83 9.84
C ASP A 93 11.71 -1.30 9.09
N LYS A 94 11.31 -0.56 8.05
CA LYS A 94 10.20 -0.96 7.18
C LYS A 94 10.55 -2.17 6.32
N LEU A 95 11.76 -2.22 5.77
CA LEU A 95 12.25 -3.39 5.05
C LEU A 95 12.26 -4.64 5.93
N ALA A 96 12.68 -4.51 7.18
CA ALA A 96 12.66 -5.61 8.13
C ALA A 96 11.25 -6.16 8.31
N GLN A 97 10.26 -5.31 8.46
CA GLN A 97 8.86 -5.71 8.60
C GLN A 97 8.32 -6.39 7.33
N ILE A 98 8.67 -5.87 6.16
CA ILE A 98 8.28 -6.45 4.87
C ILE A 98 8.83 -7.87 4.75
N TYR A 99 10.13 -8.06 4.98
CA TYR A 99 10.77 -9.38 4.90
C TYR A 99 10.26 -10.33 5.98
N HIS A 100 9.96 -9.83 7.19
CA HIS A 100 9.34 -10.63 8.23
C HIS A 100 7.98 -11.20 7.75
N ASN A 101 7.12 -10.36 7.22
CA ASN A 101 5.80 -10.77 6.72
C ASN A 101 5.91 -11.76 5.55
N MET A 102 6.88 -11.56 4.65
CA MET A 102 7.17 -12.53 3.61
C MET A 102 7.59 -13.87 4.20
N GLY A 103 8.45 -13.86 5.21
CA GLY A 103 8.87 -15.06 5.92
C GLY A 103 7.71 -15.83 6.54
N VAL A 104 6.77 -15.12 7.18
CA VAL A 104 5.56 -15.72 7.75
C VAL A 104 4.73 -16.44 6.69
N ILE A 105 4.52 -15.83 5.53
CA ILE A 105 3.80 -16.47 4.42
C ILE A 105 4.52 -17.72 3.93
N LEU A 106 5.83 -17.62 3.74
CA LEU A 106 6.68 -18.73 3.25
C LEU A 106 6.71 -19.89 4.25
N GLN A 107 6.72 -19.59 5.54
CA GLN A 107 6.64 -20.58 6.59
C GLN A 107 5.30 -21.30 6.56
N ALA A 108 4.20 -20.57 6.45
CA ALA A 108 2.86 -21.14 6.39
C ALA A 108 2.65 -22.03 5.15
N SER A 109 3.30 -21.70 4.04
CA SER A 109 3.28 -22.50 2.81
C SER A 109 4.39 -23.57 2.74
N LYS A 110 5.12 -23.78 3.84
CA LYS A 110 6.19 -24.79 4.00
C LYS A 110 7.36 -24.63 3.01
N GLN A 111 7.58 -23.42 2.53
CA GLN A 111 8.73 -23.05 1.71
C GLN A 111 9.90 -22.63 2.60
N TYR A 112 10.45 -23.58 3.35
CA TYR A 112 11.43 -23.31 4.41
C TYR A 112 12.74 -22.67 3.93
N PRO A 113 13.37 -23.09 2.82
CA PRO A 113 14.59 -22.42 2.34
C PRO A 113 14.36 -20.94 2.07
N GLN A 114 13.28 -20.58 1.39
CA GLN A 114 12.93 -19.20 1.08
C GLN A 114 12.53 -18.42 2.35
N CYS A 115 11.83 -19.09 3.27
CA CYS A 115 11.47 -18.53 4.57
C CYS A 115 12.71 -18.11 5.37
N ILE A 116 13.73 -18.97 5.42
CA ILE A 116 14.98 -18.69 6.11
C ILE A 116 15.66 -17.45 5.50
N GLU A 117 15.72 -17.36 4.18
CA GLU A 117 16.31 -16.19 3.51
C GLU A 117 15.52 -14.90 3.81
N ALA A 118 14.20 -14.96 3.80
CA ALA A 118 13.38 -13.80 4.15
C ALA A 118 13.63 -13.34 5.60
N TYR A 119 13.68 -14.25 6.55
CA TYR A 119 13.98 -13.90 7.94
C TYR A 119 15.41 -13.39 8.12
N LYS A 120 16.39 -13.93 7.39
CA LYS A 120 17.76 -13.38 7.38
C LYS A 120 17.78 -11.94 6.88
N GLU A 121 17.05 -11.63 5.81
CA GLU A 121 16.95 -10.26 5.31
C GLU A 121 16.26 -9.34 6.33
N SER A 122 15.21 -9.81 6.99
CA SER A 122 14.57 -9.07 8.08
C SER A 122 15.58 -8.72 9.18
N LEU A 123 16.34 -9.69 9.65
CA LEU A 123 17.36 -9.49 10.69
C LEU A 123 18.53 -8.62 10.23
N ARG A 124 18.93 -8.66 8.96
CA ARG A 124 19.95 -7.75 8.43
C ARG A 124 19.50 -6.29 8.51
N ASN A 125 18.22 -6.03 8.30
CA ASN A 125 17.64 -4.70 8.35
C ASN A 125 17.28 -4.26 9.77
N ASN A 126 16.95 -5.19 10.65
CA ASN A 126 16.73 -4.95 12.08
C ASN A 126 17.32 -6.08 12.94
N PRO A 127 18.62 -6.01 13.30
CA PRO A 127 19.29 -7.07 14.08
C PRO A 127 18.73 -7.28 15.49
N LYS A 128 17.97 -6.32 16.00
CA LYS A 128 17.37 -6.36 17.35
C LYS A 128 15.99 -7.00 17.37
N ASP A 129 15.45 -7.37 16.22
CA ASP A 129 14.13 -8.00 16.14
C ASP A 129 14.18 -9.43 16.69
N ASN A 130 13.62 -9.59 17.88
CA ASN A 130 13.56 -10.88 18.57
C ASN A 130 12.49 -11.81 17.97
N GLU A 131 11.43 -11.27 17.37
CA GLU A 131 10.35 -12.07 16.77
C GLU A 131 10.83 -12.83 15.54
N THR A 132 11.65 -12.18 14.72
CA THR A 132 12.22 -12.81 13.52
C THR A 132 13.33 -13.82 13.85
N ARG A 133 14.02 -13.64 14.98
CA ARG A 133 15.16 -14.48 15.37
C ARG A 133 14.75 -15.88 15.79
N TYR A 134 13.57 -16.07 16.32
CA TYR A 134 13.03 -17.33 16.83
C TYR A 134 11.86 -17.84 16.00
#